data_3f35d714ce2ff02ff1863b2f3d7e8c25
#
_entry.id   3f35d714ce2ff02ff1863b2f3d7e8c25
#
_cell.length_a   1.000
_cell.length_b   1.000
_cell.length_c   1.000
_cell.angle_alpha   90.00
_cell.angle_beta   90.00
_cell.angle_gamma   90.00
#
_symmetry.space_group_name_H-M   'P 1'
#
loop_
_entity.id
_entity.type
_entity.pdbx_description
1 polymer ?
#
loop_
_entity_poly.entity_id
_entity_poly.type
_entity_poly.pdbx_seq_one_letter_code
_entity_poly.pdbx_strand_id
1 'polypeptide(L)'
;LVWAHCKMGRVTAEHYDMVADISDPGIVTADRVDEIEAETKHDIMALTKAMAEAAGEAGWCIHLGATSNDIVDSAVALQIKDSLEIQIVSIKSLIGTLCDIAERERDTIMIGRTHGQAAVPITFGLKVAVWVDEFRRHLERLVSMRPRITAGKFLGAVGTGAAQGEDALELQSLILQELGLEVPVATTQVVGRDRYIEWVGWMANVSTSIEKVLQEVRNLQRSEIAEVAEAFDVEKQVGSSTMAHKRNPITAENACGLARIVRSMIIPSYENALLWHERDLANSSSERFTLSHSMILLDDIITKCDRVMSRLVVDRERMMKNIESQNGLVMAEKIMLALVDSGMPRDEAHEVLRSSSMRALETGMNLKDVCSEDTRINDVFDEDELCDLFLPSSHLGVSGEIVDNAVSIARRAVADS
;
A
#
# COMPACT_ATOMS: atom_id res chain seq x y z
N LEU A 1 26.43 -12.76 17.69
CA LEU A 1 26.58 -14.00 18.44
C LEU A 1 27.90 -13.99 19.25
N VAL A 2 29.08 -13.85 18.62
CA VAL A 2 30.39 -13.85 19.30
C VAL A 2 30.50 -12.72 20.33
N TRP A 3 29.99 -11.52 20.01
CA TRP A 3 29.87 -10.41 20.95
C TRP A 3 29.09 -10.79 22.21
N ALA A 4 27.95 -11.45 22.08
CA ALA A 4 27.16 -11.87 23.23
C ALA A 4 27.85 -12.95 24.05
N HIS A 5 28.50 -13.92 23.41
CA HIS A 5 29.35 -14.89 24.10
C HIS A 5 30.50 -14.21 24.87
N CYS A 6 31.11 -13.16 24.31
CA CYS A 6 32.14 -12.37 25.01
C CYS A 6 31.53 -11.64 26.21
N LYS A 7 30.37 -11.01 26.10
CA LYS A 7 29.67 -10.36 27.24
C LYS A 7 29.33 -11.34 28.36
N MET A 8 29.04 -12.60 28.03
CA MET A 8 28.77 -13.68 28.98
C MET A 8 30.05 -14.40 29.50
N GLY A 9 31.23 -13.94 29.11
CA GLY A 9 32.52 -14.52 29.55
C GLY A 9 32.86 -15.89 28.92
N ARG A 10 32.15 -16.30 27.85
CA ARG A 10 32.38 -17.57 27.15
C ARG A 10 33.44 -17.47 26.05
N VAL A 11 33.69 -16.26 25.55
CA VAL A 11 34.71 -15.91 24.57
C VAL A 11 35.53 -14.77 25.14
N THR A 12 36.84 -14.77 24.93
CA THR A 12 37.70 -13.67 25.37
C THR A 12 37.53 -12.43 24.53
N ALA A 13 37.85 -11.25 25.10
CA ALA A 13 37.82 -10.01 24.33
C ALA A 13 38.75 -10.04 23.12
N GLU A 14 39.94 -10.65 23.27
CA GLU A 14 40.90 -10.83 22.17
C GLU A 14 40.30 -11.64 20.98
N HIS A 15 39.65 -12.77 21.26
CA HIS A 15 38.98 -13.54 20.20
C HIS A 15 37.79 -12.78 19.60
N TYR A 16 37.04 -12.00 20.42
CA TYR A 16 35.97 -11.16 19.86
C TYR A 16 36.54 -10.11 18.91
N ASP A 17 37.63 -9.41 19.28
CA ASP A 17 38.25 -8.38 18.44
C ASP A 17 38.74 -9.00 17.10
N MET A 18 39.38 -10.17 17.14
CA MET A 18 39.77 -10.90 15.89
C MET A 18 38.59 -11.22 14.99
N VAL A 19 37.43 -11.59 15.55
CA VAL A 19 36.21 -11.84 14.77
C VAL A 19 35.57 -10.52 14.30
N ALA A 20 35.65 -9.45 15.09
CA ALA A 20 35.15 -8.15 14.69
C ALA A 20 35.95 -7.58 13.49
N ASP A 21 37.28 -7.78 13.50
CA ASP A 21 38.14 -7.31 12.41
C ASP A 21 37.80 -7.96 11.04
N ILE A 22 37.30 -9.19 11.01
CA ILE A 22 36.88 -9.85 9.77
C ILE A 22 35.45 -9.54 9.32
N SER A 23 34.74 -8.67 10.05
CA SER A 23 33.36 -8.28 9.68
C SER A 23 33.29 -7.36 8.46
N ASP A 24 34.42 -6.81 8.00
CA ASP A 24 34.50 -6.07 6.74
C ASP A 24 34.20 -7.01 5.55
N PRO A 25 33.20 -6.71 4.73
CA PRO A 25 32.84 -7.53 3.56
C PRO A 25 33.98 -7.75 2.56
N GLY A 26 35.04 -6.94 2.61
CA GLY A 26 36.22 -7.09 1.75
C GLY A 26 37.16 -8.24 2.22
N ILE A 27 37.05 -8.72 3.46
CA ILE A 27 37.94 -9.75 4.00
C ILE A 27 37.42 -11.15 3.69
N VAL A 28 36.12 -11.39 3.96
CA VAL A 28 35.44 -12.65 3.59
C VAL A 28 34.70 -12.43 2.27
N THR A 29 35.34 -12.83 1.16
CA THR A 29 34.81 -12.58 -0.17
C THR A 29 33.77 -13.60 -0.60
N ALA A 30 32.81 -13.19 -1.44
CA ALA A 30 31.82 -14.09 -2.03
C ALA A 30 32.49 -15.24 -2.79
N ASP A 31 33.53 -14.95 -3.56
CA ASP A 31 34.28 -15.97 -4.33
C ASP A 31 34.81 -17.09 -3.41
N ARG A 32 35.36 -16.73 -2.22
CA ARG A 32 35.86 -17.73 -1.28
C ARG A 32 34.73 -18.56 -0.68
N VAL A 33 33.59 -17.94 -0.38
CA VAL A 33 32.39 -18.65 0.10
C VAL A 33 31.89 -19.62 -0.96
N ASP A 34 31.79 -19.17 -2.22
CA ASP A 34 31.35 -19.99 -3.36
C ASP A 34 32.28 -21.24 -3.60
N GLU A 35 33.59 -21.03 -3.49
CA GLU A 35 34.56 -22.14 -3.56
C GLU A 35 34.28 -23.22 -2.50
N ILE A 36 34.07 -22.79 -1.24
CA ILE A 36 33.79 -23.70 -0.14
C ILE A 36 32.39 -24.32 -0.30
N GLU A 37 31.39 -23.57 -0.76
CA GLU A 37 30.04 -24.08 -1.00
C GLU A 37 30.03 -25.13 -2.12
N ALA A 38 30.84 -24.96 -3.15
CA ALA A 38 30.98 -25.96 -4.22
C ALA A 38 31.36 -27.35 -3.69
N GLU A 39 32.11 -27.40 -2.58
CA GLU A 39 32.51 -28.65 -1.91
C GLU A 39 31.48 -29.11 -0.87
N THR A 40 31.05 -28.18 0.01
CA THR A 40 30.19 -28.49 1.17
C THR A 40 28.73 -28.65 0.82
N LYS A 41 28.27 -28.08 -0.30
CA LYS A 41 26.86 -28.00 -0.73
C LYS A 41 25.93 -27.40 0.33
N HIS A 42 26.45 -26.44 1.13
CA HIS A 42 25.73 -25.80 2.21
C HIS A 42 26.22 -24.36 2.40
N ASP A 43 25.38 -23.40 2.13
CA ASP A 43 25.65 -21.96 2.10
C ASP A 43 26.19 -21.40 3.44
N ILE A 44 25.45 -21.59 4.53
CA ILE A 44 25.86 -21.08 5.85
C ILE A 44 27.12 -21.79 6.38
N MET A 45 27.29 -23.07 6.09
CA MET A 45 28.52 -23.79 6.46
C MET A 45 29.71 -23.23 5.68
N ALA A 46 29.53 -22.91 4.39
CA ALA A 46 30.57 -22.29 3.58
C ALA A 46 30.98 -20.93 4.13
N LEU A 47 30.00 -20.07 4.45
CA LEU A 47 30.21 -18.75 5.05
C LEU A 47 30.95 -18.88 6.39
N THR A 48 30.50 -19.76 7.29
CA THR A 48 31.13 -19.94 8.60
C THR A 48 32.57 -20.46 8.49
N LYS A 49 32.87 -21.34 7.53
CA LYS A 49 34.25 -21.80 7.27
C LYS A 49 35.13 -20.68 6.73
N ALA A 50 34.66 -19.91 5.75
CA ALA A 50 35.40 -18.76 5.24
C ALA A 50 35.70 -17.74 6.32
N MET A 51 34.74 -17.43 7.19
CA MET A 51 34.94 -16.58 8.36
C MET A 51 35.94 -17.16 9.36
N ALA A 52 35.84 -18.46 9.65
CA ALA A 52 36.78 -19.11 10.56
C ALA A 52 38.23 -19.15 10.03
N GLU A 53 38.40 -19.35 8.71
CA GLU A 53 39.71 -19.24 8.05
C GLU A 53 40.30 -17.81 8.24
N ALA A 54 39.48 -16.77 8.02
CA ALA A 54 39.92 -15.40 8.13
C ALA A 54 40.22 -14.98 9.59
N ALA A 55 39.44 -15.52 10.56
CA ALA A 55 39.62 -15.21 11.98
C ALA A 55 40.76 -15.97 12.65
N GLY A 56 41.39 -16.95 11.97
CA GLY A 56 42.54 -17.69 12.49
C GLY A 56 42.25 -18.41 13.80
N GLU A 57 42.99 -18.08 14.88
CA GLU A 57 42.81 -18.70 16.18
C GLU A 57 41.44 -18.49 16.81
N ALA A 58 40.75 -17.41 16.47
CA ALA A 58 39.38 -17.10 16.93
C ALA A 58 38.30 -17.84 16.14
N GLY A 59 38.64 -18.54 15.06
CA GLY A 59 37.66 -19.21 14.18
C GLY A 59 36.75 -20.21 14.88
N TRP A 60 37.18 -20.78 16.01
CA TRP A 60 36.41 -21.75 16.80
C TRP A 60 35.11 -21.18 17.41
N CYS A 61 35.08 -19.89 17.69
CA CYS A 61 33.92 -19.27 18.33
C CYS A 61 32.86 -18.75 17.30
N ILE A 62 33.16 -18.81 16.01
CA ILE A 62 32.22 -18.48 14.96
C ILE A 62 31.13 -19.54 14.89
N HIS A 63 29.86 -19.09 14.90
CA HIS A 63 28.68 -19.97 14.87
C HIS A 63 28.53 -20.89 16.10
N LEU A 64 29.18 -20.57 17.22
CA LEU A 64 29.21 -21.40 18.43
C LEU A 64 27.79 -21.64 18.98
N GLY A 65 27.35 -22.92 18.98
CA GLY A 65 26.05 -23.33 19.47
C GLY A 65 24.82 -22.85 18.65
N ALA A 66 25.05 -22.22 17.49
CA ALA A 66 23.98 -21.77 16.62
C ALA A 66 23.64 -22.81 15.53
N THR A 67 22.50 -22.63 14.88
CA THR A 67 22.11 -23.30 13.64
C THR A 67 22.00 -22.29 12.50
N SER A 68 22.00 -22.76 11.25
CA SER A 68 21.91 -21.87 10.08
C SER A 68 20.77 -20.85 10.18
N ASN A 69 19.61 -21.25 10.67
CA ASN A 69 18.45 -20.35 10.78
C ASN A 69 18.47 -19.40 11.97
N ASP A 70 19.34 -19.57 12.94
CA ASP A 70 19.62 -18.49 13.92
C ASP A 70 20.20 -17.27 13.18
N ILE A 71 20.98 -17.51 12.14
CA ILE A 71 21.58 -16.46 11.30
C ILE A 71 20.61 -15.99 10.21
N VAL A 72 20.06 -16.92 9.41
CA VAL A 72 19.23 -16.59 8.25
C VAL A 72 17.94 -15.88 8.66
N ASP A 73 17.19 -16.43 9.63
CA ASP A 73 15.92 -15.81 10.06
C ASP A 73 16.16 -14.44 10.71
N SER A 74 17.24 -14.27 11.48
CA SER A 74 17.58 -12.98 12.07
C SER A 74 18.05 -11.96 11.02
N ALA A 75 18.78 -12.40 9.99
CA ALA A 75 19.15 -11.54 8.86
C ALA A 75 17.90 -11.13 8.05
N VAL A 76 16.98 -12.05 7.80
CA VAL A 76 15.69 -11.73 7.15
C VAL A 76 14.86 -10.77 8.00
N ALA A 77 14.84 -10.95 9.32
CA ALA A 77 14.14 -10.02 10.23
C ALA A 77 14.73 -8.59 10.17
N LEU A 78 16.06 -8.45 10.04
CA LEU A 78 16.72 -7.16 9.80
C LEU A 78 16.32 -6.57 8.44
N GLN A 79 16.32 -7.36 7.38
CA GLN A 79 15.87 -6.92 6.05
C GLN A 79 14.41 -6.48 6.04
N ILE A 80 13.53 -7.20 6.75
CA ILE A 80 12.13 -6.81 6.93
C ILE A 80 12.04 -5.51 7.71
N LYS A 81 12.81 -5.35 8.78
CA LYS A 81 12.87 -4.11 9.58
C LYS A 81 13.27 -2.92 8.73
N ASP A 82 14.34 -3.03 7.94
CA ASP A 82 14.80 -1.95 7.06
C ASP A 82 13.76 -1.64 5.97
N SER A 83 13.18 -2.68 5.36
CA SER A 83 12.10 -2.50 4.38
C SER A 83 10.87 -1.83 5.00
N LEU A 84 10.51 -2.18 6.23
CA LEU A 84 9.41 -1.56 6.96
C LEU A 84 9.62 -0.05 7.15
N GLU A 85 10.83 0.37 7.54
CA GLU A 85 11.15 1.80 7.68
C GLU A 85 11.02 2.54 6.33
N ILE A 86 11.52 1.94 5.25
CA ILE A 86 11.35 2.48 3.89
C ILE A 86 9.86 2.61 3.53
N GLN A 87 9.07 1.57 3.79
CA GLN A 87 7.64 1.56 3.49
C GLN A 87 6.86 2.61 4.32
N ILE A 88 7.24 2.83 5.59
CA ILE A 88 6.66 3.90 6.42
C ILE A 88 6.88 5.26 5.75
N VAL A 89 8.10 5.55 5.32
CA VAL A 89 8.43 6.82 4.65
C VAL A 89 7.64 6.98 3.36
N SER A 90 7.62 5.95 2.52
CA SER A 90 6.93 5.97 1.22
C SER A 90 5.40 6.13 1.37
N ILE A 91 4.78 5.43 2.32
CA ILE A 91 3.34 5.55 2.62
C ILE A 91 3.01 6.93 3.20
N LYS A 92 3.82 7.48 4.09
CA LYS A 92 3.64 8.84 4.63
C LYS A 92 3.69 9.89 3.53
N SER A 93 4.65 9.77 2.59
CA SER A 93 4.74 10.65 1.42
C SER A 93 3.46 10.60 0.58
N LEU A 94 3.01 9.39 0.23
CA LEU A 94 1.78 9.21 -0.55
C LEU A 94 0.55 9.78 0.17
N ILE A 95 0.41 9.57 1.49
CA ILE A 95 -0.68 10.17 2.28
C ILE A 95 -0.62 11.69 2.20
N GLY A 96 0.56 12.29 2.35
CA GLY A 96 0.76 13.74 2.22
C GLY A 96 0.28 14.25 0.86
N THR A 97 0.74 13.63 -0.22
CA THR A 97 0.32 13.95 -1.59
C THR A 97 -1.20 13.85 -1.78
N LEU A 98 -1.82 12.80 -1.28
CA LEU A 98 -3.27 12.62 -1.37
C LEU A 98 -4.04 13.65 -0.54
N CYS A 99 -3.54 14.02 0.65
CA CYS A 99 -4.11 15.09 1.46
C CYS A 99 -4.09 16.43 0.72
N ASP A 100 -2.95 16.78 0.11
CA ASP A 100 -2.80 18.04 -0.63
C ASP A 100 -3.77 18.11 -1.83
N ILE A 101 -3.99 16.98 -2.51
CA ILE A 101 -4.97 16.91 -3.61
C ILE A 101 -6.39 17.03 -3.06
N ALA A 102 -6.72 16.31 -2.00
CA ALA A 102 -8.06 16.33 -1.40
C ALA A 102 -8.46 17.74 -0.96
N GLU A 103 -7.55 18.48 -0.34
CA GLU A 103 -7.76 19.88 0.06
C GLU A 103 -7.87 20.80 -1.16
N ARG A 104 -6.96 20.71 -2.12
CA ARG A 104 -6.96 21.53 -3.33
C ARG A 104 -8.21 21.37 -4.16
N GLU A 105 -8.75 20.16 -4.23
CA GLU A 105 -9.93 19.80 -5.03
C GLU A 105 -11.19 19.62 -4.16
N ARG A 106 -11.19 20.14 -2.94
CA ARG A 106 -12.26 20.02 -1.95
C ARG A 106 -13.64 20.34 -2.51
N ASP A 107 -13.72 21.40 -3.30
CA ASP A 107 -14.94 21.94 -3.86
C ASP A 107 -15.05 21.75 -5.40
N THR A 108 -14.13 20.98 -6.00
CA THR A 108 -14.15 20.68 -7.44
C THR A 108 -15.24 19.66 -7.75
N ILE A 109 -16.32 20.13 -8.36
CA ILE A 109 -17.52 19.33 -8.64
C ILE A 109 -17.27 18.39 -9.83
N MET A 110 -17.70 17.14 -9.69
CA MET A 110 -17.66 16.12 -10.73
C MET A 110 -18.87 15.18 -10.63
N ILE A 111 -19.09 14.37 -11.66
CA ILE A 111 -20.12 13.31 -11.62
C ILE A 111 -19.65 12.18 -10.69
N GLY A 112 -20.48 11.83 -9.69
CA GLY A 112 -20.41 10.55 -9.02
C GLY A 112 -20.90 9.45 -9.97
N ARG A 113 -20.17 8.33 -10.02
CA ARG A 113 -20.52 7.20 -10.89
C ARG A 113 -20.67 5.93 -10.10
N THR A 114 -21.78 5.23 -10.29
CA THR A 114 -22.01 3.87 -9.78
C THR A 114 -22.33 2.95 -10.97
N HIS A 115 -21.81 1.73 -10.96
CA HIS A 115 -21.94 0.81 -12.11
C HIS A 115 -21.45 1.40 -13.44
N GLY A 116 -20.56 2.40 -13.41
CA GLY A 116 -20.10 3.12 -14.59
C GLY A 116 -21.10 4.15 -15.13
N GLN A 117 -22.29 4.29 -14.50
CA GLN A 117 -23.33 5.24 -14.91
C GLN A 117 -23.24 6.54 -14.09
N ALA A 118 -23.63 7.66 -14.69
CA ALA A 118 -23.76 8.92 -14.00
C ALA A 118 -24.82 8.82 -12.88
N ALA A 119 -24.47 9.27 -11.69
CA ALA A 119 -25.34 9.31 -10.53
C ALA A 119 -25.56 10.78 -10.13
N VAL A 120 -25.29 11.12 -8.88
CA VAL A 120 -25.42 12.51 -8.37
C VAL A 120 -24.06 13.22 -8.37
N PRO A 121 -24.01 14.55 -8.28
CA PRO A 121 -22.77 15.30 -8.12
C PRO A 121 -22.01 14.90 -6.85
N ILE A 122 -20.68 14.85 -6.95
CA ILE A 122 -19.73 14.75 -5.83
C ILE A 122 -18.61 15.76 -6.02
N THR A 123 -17.64 15.81 -5.10
CA THR A 123 -16.39 16.54 -5.36
C THR A 123 -15.23 15.60 -5.63
N PHE A 124 -14.24 16.05 -6.42
CA PHE A 124 -13.01 15.28 -6.64
C PHE A 124 -12.23 15.13 -5.33
N GLY A 125 -12.26 16.18 -4.47
CA GLY A 125 -11.70 16.10 -3.12
C GLY A 125 -12.30 14.98 -2.28
N LEU A 126 -13.64 14.78 -2.31
CA LEU A 126 -14.28 13.66 -1.62
C LEU A 126 -13.80 12.30 -2.15
N LYS A 127 -13.67 12.15 -3.47
CA LYS A 127 -13.13 10.93 -4.08
C LYS A 127 -11.72 10.63 -3.55
N VAL A 128 -10.84 11.61 -3.47
CA VAL A 128 -9.47 11.46 -2.98
C VAL A 128 -9.44 11.24 -1.46
N ALA A 129 -10.32 11.88 -0.69
CA ALA A 129 -10.42 11.70 0.77
C ALA A 129 -10.69 10.25 1.18
N VAL A 130 -11.44 9.49 0.36
CA VAL A 130 -11.61 8.05 0.57
C VAL A 130 -10.28 7.29 0.47
N TRP A 131 -9.41 7.68 -0.46
CA TRP A 131 -8.07 7.09 -0.59
C TRP A 131 -7.15 7.51 0.56
N VAL A 132 -7.22 8.78 0.98
CA VAL A 132 -6.49 9.28 2.17
C VAL A 132 -6.77 8.41 3.39
N ASP A 133 -8.04 8.16 3.70
CA ASP A 133 -8.43 7.35 4.86
C ASP A 133 -8.02 5.87 4.71
N GLU A 134 -8.02 5.34 3.49
CA GLU A 134 -7.56 3.98 3.23
C GLU A 134 -6.05 3.81 3.46
N PHE A 135 -5.20 4.73 2.96
CA PHE A 135 -3.76 4.67 3.17
C PHE A 135 -3.37 4.98 4.62
N ARG A 136 -4.12 5.85 5.33
CA ARG A 136 -3.98 6.03 6.77
C ARG A 136 -4.13 4.70 7.52
N ARG A 137 -5.16 3.91 7.20
CA ARG A 137 -5.33 2.58 7.81
C ARG A 137 -4.23 1.59 7.43
N HIS A 138 -3.60 1.72 6.25
CA HIS A 138 -2.43 0.93 5.90
C HIS A 138 -1.21 1.29 6.74
N LEU A 139 -1.00 2.58 7.02
CA LEU A 139 0.05 3.04 7.91
C LEU A 139 -0.14 2.51 9.34
N GLU A 140 -1.36 2.60 9.87
CA GLU A 140 -1.68 2.07 11.20
C GLU A 140 -1.41 0.56 11.31
N ARG A 141 -1.81 -0.22 10.30
CA ARG A 141 -1.50 -1.66 10.25
C ARG A 141 -0.01 -1.91 10.23
N LEU A 142 0.73 -1.14 9.44
CA LEU A 142 2.19 -1.27 9.30
C LEU A 142 2.90 -1.05 10.64
N VAL A 143 2.57 0.02 11.34
CA VAL A 143 3.13 0.33 12.66
C VAL A 143 2.74 -0.75 13.69
N SER A 144 1.47 -1.16 13.70
CA SER A 144 0.96 -2.17 14.62
C SER A 144 1.58 -3.56 14.45
N MET A 145 1.94 -3.96 13.22
CA MET A 145 2.50 -5.30 12.99
C MET A 145 4.01 -5.39 13.23
N ARG A 146 4.74 -4.26 13.34
CA ARG A 146 6.20 -4.20 13.52
C ARG A 146 6.72 -5.24 14.50
N PRO A 147 6.26 -5.32 15.78
CA PRO A 147 6.83 -6.27 16.73
C PRO A 147 6.54 -7.74 16.38
N ARG A 148 5.54 -8.01 15.57
CA ARG A 148 5.23 -9.38 15.17
C ARG A 148 6.09 -9.87 14.03
N ILE A 149 6.49 -8.99 13.10
CA ILE A 149 7.20 -9.38 11.86
C ILE A 149 8.73 -9.23 11.97
N THR A 150 9.26 -8.51 12.95
CA THR A 150 10.70 -8.25 13.11
C THR A 150 11.35 -9.11 14.19
N ALA A 151 10.91 -10.36 14.34
CA ALA A 151 11.45 -11.27 15.32
C ALA A 151 12.60 -12.13 14.74
N GLY A 152 13.73 -12.16 15.46
CA GLY A 152 14.83 -13.08 15.20
C GLY A 152 14.81 -14.28 16.15
N LYS A 153 15.84 -15.17 16.10
CA LYS A 153 15.99 -16.27 17.05
C LYS A 153 17.46 -16.71 17.19
N PHE A 154 17.81 -17.27 18.37
CA PHE A 154 19.13 -17.85 18.67
C PHE A 154 19.02 -19.03 19.64
N LEU A 155 18.07 -19.94 19.43
CA LEU A 155 17.82 -21.13 20.27
C LEU A 155 18.26 -22.45 19.61
N GLY A 156 19.10 -22.38 18.59
CA GLY A 156 19.73 -23.56 17.98
C GLY A 156 18.82 -24.44 17.14
N ALA A 157 19.22 -25.68 16.96
CA ALA A 157 18.75 -26.60 15.91
C ALA A 157 17.24 -26.91 15.93
N VAL A 158 16.58 -26.89 17.09
CA VAL A 158 15.16 -27.24 17.26
C VAL A 158 14.44 -26.28 18.24
N GLY A 159 15.06 -25.14 18.57
CA GLY A 159 14.45 -24.12 19.41
C GLY A 159 14.54 -24.36 20.92
N THR A 160 15.34 -25.33 21.38
CA THR A 160 15.50 -25.67 22.81
C THR A 160 16.60 -24.89 23.51
N GLY A 161 17.53 -24.28 22.77
CA GLY A 161 18.71 -23.64 23.33
C GLY A 161 19.73 -24.62 23.94
N ALA A 162 19.56 -25.92 23.77
CA ALA A 162 20.37 -26.93 24.46
C ALA A 162 21.89 -26.78 24.26
N ALA A 163 22.34 -26.37 23.07
CA ALA A 163 23.74 -26.10 22.78
C ALA A 163 24.29 -24.83 23.49
N GLN A 164 23.41 -23.95 23.96
CA GLN A 164 23.78 -22.73 24.68
C GLN A 164 23.75 -22.90 26.21
N GLY A 165 23.12 -23.98 26.70
CA GLY A 165 23.03 -24.28 28.12
C GLY A 165 21.93 -23.48 28.84
N GLU A 166 22.09 -23.33 30.17
CA GLU A 166 21.06 -22.72 31.04
C GLU A 166 20.80 -21.24 30.70
N ASP A 167 21.79 -20.53 30.17
CA ASP A 167 21.70 -19.09 29.85
C ASP A 167 21.21 -18.83 28.40
N ALA A 168 20.67 -19.85 27.72
CA ALA A 168 20.26 -19.73 26.31
C ALA A 168 19.26 -18.59 26.04
N LEU A 169 18.31 -18.35 26.96
CA LEU A 169 17.34 -17.26 26.84
C LEU A 169 17.97 -15.89 27.03
N GLU A 170 18.93 -15.79 27.97
CA GLU A 170 19.71 -14.56 28.18
C GLU A 170 20.56 -14.23 26.96
N LEU A 171 21.28 -15.23 26.42
CA LEU A 171 22.06 -15.07 25.19
C LEU A 171 21.21 -14.59 24.03
N GLN A 172 20.06 -15.24 23.79
CA GLN A 172 19.12 -14.83 22.74
C GLN A 172 18.66 -13.38 22.94
N SER A 173 18.26 -13.02 24.16
CA SER A 173 17.79 -11.68 24.49
C SER A 173 18.86 -10.62 24.23
N LEU A 174 20.11 -10.86 24.66
CA LEU A 174 21.24 -9.96 24.41
C LEU A 174 21.46 -9.73 22.91
N ILE A 175 21.48 -10.80 22.10
CA ILE A 175 21.71 -10.68 20.66
C ILE A 175 20.58 -9.92 19.98
N LEU A 176 19.33 -10.27 20.25
CA LEU A 176 18.19 -9.68 19.56
C LEU A 176 17.97 -8.22 19.95
N GLN A 177 18.23 -7.86 21.23
CA GLN A 177 18.21 -6.46 21.68
C GLN A 177 19.30 -5.61 20.99
N GLU A 178 20.52 -6.13 20.86
CA GLU A 178 21.61 -5.45 20.14
C GLU A 178 21.27 -5.22 18.67
N LEU A 179 20.58 -6.18 18.01
CA LEU A 179 20.10 -6.07 16.64
C LEU A 179 18.83 -5.20 16.52
N GLY A 180 18.21 -4.82 17.64
CA GLY A 180 16.92 -4.12 17.66
C GLY A 180 15.81 -4.96 17.03
N LEU A 181 15.83 -6.28 17.31
CA LEU A 181 14.82 -7.25 16.89
C LEU A 181 13.99 -7.72 18.07
N GLU A 182 12.77 -8.18 17.79
CA GLU A 182 11.89 -8.74 18.81
C GLU A 182 12.32 -10.15 19.23
N VAL A 183 12.15 -10.42 20.52
CA VAL A 183 12.44 -11.73 21.11
C VAL A 183 11.16 -12.57 21.09
N PRO A 184 11.10 -13.66 20.30
CA PRO A 184 9.91 -14.50 20.24
C PRO A 184 9.78 -15.36 21.51
N VAL A 185 8.54 -15.62 21.94
CA VAL A 185 8.26 -16.45 23.11
C VAL A 185 8.65 -17.91 22.88
N ALA A 186 8.44 -18.44 21.69
CA ALA A 186 8.79 -19.80 21.30
C ALA A 186 9.12 -19.87 19.81
N THR A 187 10.06 -20.73 19.47
CA THR A 187 10.44 -21.02 18.09
C THR A 187 10.77 -22.51 17.94
N THR A 188 10.78 -22.99 16.70
CA THR A 188 11.42 -24.27 16.35
C THR A 188 12.86 -24.03 15.86
N GLN A 189 13.31 -24.71 14.83
CA GLN A 189 14.55 -24.32 14.12
C GLN A 189 14.42 -22.95 13.43
N VAL A 190 13.17 -22.51 13.19
CA VAL A 190 12.81 -21.27 12.51
C VAL A 190 11.83 -20.45 13.36
N VAL A 191 11.70 -19.14 13.08
CA VAL A 191 10.57 -18.35 13.57
C VAL A 191 9.28 -18.77 12.87
N GLY A 192 8.12 -18.58 13.52
CA GLY A 192 6.82 -18.89 12.89
C GLY A 192 6.62 -18.12 11.59
N ARG A 193 6.28 -18.82 10.51
CA ARG A 193 6.10 -18.24 9.17
C ARG A 193 4.79 -17.46 9.01
N ASP A 194 3.87 -17.56 9.97
CA ASP A 194 2.69 -16.66 10.11
C ASP A 194 3.10 -15.18 10.10
N ARG A 195 4.26 -14.84 10.64
CA ARG A 195 4.87 -13.50 10.61
C ARG A 195 5.13 -13.01 9.18
N TYR A 196 5.64 -13.89 8.32
CA TYR A 196 5.90 -13.58 6.91
C TYR A 196 4.60 -13.52 6.12
N ILE A 197 3.60 -14.34 6.45
CA ILE A 197 2.25 -14.24 5.87
C ILE A 197 1.63 -12.88 6.22
N GLU A 198 1.73 -12.42 7.46
CA GLU A 198 1.22 -11.10 7.85
C GLU A 198 1.89 -9.98 7.05
N TRP A 199 3.22 -10.04 6.89
CA TRP A 199 4.00 -9.07 6.12
C TRP A 199 3.63 -9.05 4.64
N VAL A 200 3.65 -10.20 3.96
CA VAL A 200 3.28 -10.31 2.54
C VAL A 200 1.81 -10.00 2.32
N GLY A 201 0.94 -10.38 3.26
CA GLY A 201 -0.49 -10.06 3.23
C GLY A 201 -0.76 -8.56 3.31
N TRP A 202 -0.03 -7.83 4.15
CA TRP A 202 -0.10 -6.38 4.18
C TRP A 202 0.37 -5.77 2.85
N MET A 203 1.49 -6.23 2.31
CA MET A 203 2.00 -5.76 1.00
C MET A 203 1.00 -6.02 -0.12
N ALA A 204 0.35 -7.18 -0.14
CA ALA A 204 -0.70 -7.51 -1.10
C ALA A 204 -1.92 -6.58 -0.97
N ASN A 205 -2.31 -6.22 0.25
CA ASN A 205 -3.42 -5.30 0.50
C ASN A 205 -3.08 -3.88 0.05
N VAL A 206 -1.91 -3.34 0.38
CA VAL A 206 -1.44 -2.02 -0.09
C VAL A 206 -1.39 -1.97 -1.61
N SER A 207 -0.81 -3.00 -2.25
CA SER A 207 -0.74 -3.08 -3.72
C SER A 207 -2.12 -3.08 -4.39
N THR A 208 -3.12 -3.64 -3.72
CA THR A 208 -4.51 -3.61 -4.19
C THR A 208 -5.09 -2.19 -4.13
N SER A 209 -4.85 -1.47 -3.05
CA SER A 209 -5.28 -0.07 -2.90
C SER A 209 -4.60 0.84 -3.93
N ILE A 210 -3.31 0.63 -4.19
CA ILE A 210 -2.58 1.36 -5.24
C ILE A 210 -3.19 1.10 -6.61
N GLU A 211 -3.42 -0.18 -6.97
CA GLU A 211 -4.05 -0.50 -8.27
C GLU A 211 -5.44 0.13 -8.37
N LYS A 212 -6.25 0.11 -7.30
CA LYS A 212 -7.57 0.75 -7.27
C LYS A 212 -7.48 2.26 -7.59
N VAL A 213 -6.57 2.99 -6.95
CA VAL A 213 -6.35 4.43 -7.20
C VAL A 213 -5.92 4.67 -8.64
N LEU A 214 -4.89 3.95 -9.10
CA LEU A 214 -4.34 4.14 -10.44
C LEU A 214 -5.30 3.65 -11.54
N GLN A 215 -6.13 2.66 -11.26
CA GLN A 215 -7.17 2.24 -12.19
C GLN A 215 -8.26 3.30 -12.32
N GLU A 216 -8.63 4.00 -11.23
CA GLU A 216 -9.55 5.12 -11.30
C GLU A 216 -8.94 6.29 -12.09
N VAL A 217 -7.66 6.63 -11.89
CA VAL A 217 -6.95 7.61 -12.72
C VAL A 217 -7.04 7.22 -14.21
N ARG A 218 -6.75 5.96 -14.55
CA ARG A 218 -6.85 5.46 -15.93
C ARG A 218 -8.27 5.54 -16.48
N ASN A 219 -9.30 5.25 -15.67
CA ASN A 219 -10.70 5.37 -16.06
C ASN A 219 -11.08 6.83 -16.35
N LEU A 220 -10.70 7.75 -15.46
CA LEU A 220 -11.00 9.16 -15.61
C LEU A 220 -10.20 9.81 -16.76
N GLN A 221 -9.07 9.24 -17.18
CA GLN A 221 -8.25 9.68 -18.31
C GLN A 221 -8.78 9.19 -19.67
N ARG A 222 -9.76 8.27 -19.72
CA ARG A 222 -10.35 7.80 -20.98
C ARG A 222 -10.83 8.98 -21.81
N SER A 223 -10.66 8.91 -23.13
CA SER A 223 -10.91 10.03 -24.05
C SER A 223 -12.34 10.61 -23.96
N GLU A 224 -13.32 9.77 -23.70
CA GLU A 224 -14.72 10.17 -23.52
C GLU A 224 -15.00 10.81 -22.17
N ILE A 225 -14.22 10.53 -21.13
CA ILE A 225 -14.33 11.11 -19.78
C ILE A 225 -13.41 12.33 -19.65
N ALA A 226 -12.10 12.12 -19.77
CA ALA A 226 -11.04 13.12 -19.82
C ALA A 226 -11.03 14.12 -18.61
N GLU A 227 -11.42 13.65 -17.42
CA GLU A 227 -11.52 14.49 -16.22
C GLU A 227 -10.18 14.66 -15.48
N VAL A 228 -9.26 13.69 -15.64
CA VAL A 228 -7.88 13.78 -15.15
C VAL A 228 -6.92 13.21 -16.19
N ALA A 229 -5.62 13.49 -16.02
CA ALA A 229 -4.58 12.87 -16.84
C ALA A 229 -3.28 12.70 -16.03
N GLU A 230 -2.56 11.59 -16.28
CA GLU A 230 -1.16 11.46 -15.88
C GLU A 230 -0.34 12.57 -16.54
N ALA A 231 0.54 13.25 -15.79
CA ALA A 231 1.35 14.33 -16.32
C ALA A 231 2.24 13.83 -17.46
N PHE A 232 2.29 14.61 -18.53
CA PHE A 232 3.03 14.30 -19.74
C PHE A 232 4.07 15.37 -20.02
N ASP A 233 5.35 14.98 -20.13
CA ASP A 233 6.43 15.87 -20.53
C ASP A 233 6.45 15.99 -22.06
N VAL A 234 5.88 17.08 -22.57
CA VAL A 234 5.72 17.33 -24.00
C VAL A 234 7.07 17.41 -24.74
N GLU A 235 8.14 17.83 -24.05
CA GLU A 235 9.46 18.01 -24.67
C GLU A 235 10.26 16.71 -24.75
N LYS A 236 10.04 15.79 -23.83
CA LYS A 236 10.89 14.60 -23.65
C LYS A 236 10.17 13.28 -23.83
N GLN A 237 8.85 13.25 -23.70
CA GLN A 237 8.07 12.00 -23.66
C GLN A 237 7.35 11.76 -24.98
N VAL A 238 7.54 10.57 -25.55
CA VAL A 238 6.80 10.11 -26.73
C VAL A 238 5.58 9.29 -26.25
N GLY A 239 4.38 9.81 -26.46
CA GLY A 239 3.13 9.15 -26.02
C GLY A 239 2.74 7.95 -26.86
N SER A 240 3.11 7.95 -28.15
CA SER A 240 2.87 6.87 -29.10
C SER A 240 3.86 6.95 -30.25
N SER A 241 4.33 5.80 -30.73
CA SER A 241 5.25 5.73 -31.89
C SER A 241 4.61 6.17 -33.22
N THR A 242 3.27 6.21 -33.30
CA THR A 242 2.54 6.50 -34.54
C THR A 242 1.53 7.64 -34.42
N MET A 243 1.08 7.99 -33.20
CA MET A 243 0.02 8.99 -32.97
C MET A 243 0.52 10.06 -32.00
N ALA A 244 0.99 11.18 -32.50
CA ALA A 244 1.65 12.24 -31.73
C ALA A 244 0.74 12.86 -30.63
N HIS A 245 -0.58 12.83 -30.81
CA HIS A 245 -1.55 13.37 -29.84
C HIS A 245 -1.90 12.41 -28.69
N LYS A 246 -1.55 11.11 -28.83
CA LYS A 246 -1.97 10.08 -27.88
C LYS A 246 -1.10 10.10 -26.62
N ARG A 247 -1.72 10.32 -25.49
CA ARG A 247 -1.07 10.36 -24.14
C ARG A 247 -1.58 9.19 -23.30
N ASN A 248 -0.77 8.16 -23.18
CA ASN A 248 -1.13 6.96 -22.41
C ASN A 248 -0.72 7.14 -20.93
N PRO A 249 -1.51 6.62 -19.97
CA PRO A 249 -1.16 6.59 -18.54
C PRO A 249 -0.17 5.45 -18.25
N ILE A 250 1.04 5.51 -18.83
CA ILE A 250 1.99 4.40 -18.85
C ILE A 250 2.55 4.05 -17.47
N THR A 251 2.70 5.05 -16.58
CA THR A 251 3.19 4.82 -15.22
C THR A 251 2.12 4.11 -14.40
N ALA A 252 0.88 4.56 -14.49
CA ALA A 252 -0.26 3.92 -13.84
C ALA A 252 -0.49 2.49 -14.35
N GLU A 253 -0.38 2.25 -15.67
CA GLU A 253 -0.49 0.91 -16.26
C GLU A 253 0.59 -0.04 -15.76
N ASN A 254 1.85 0.43 -15.72
CA ASN A 254 2.97 -0.35 -15.24
C ASN A 254 2.79 -0.73 -13.75
N ALA A 255 2.45 0.24 -12.88
CA ALA A 255 2.22 -0.02 -11.46
C ALA A 255 1.05 -1.00 -11.22
N CYS A 256 -0.06 -0.88 -11.98
CA CYS A 256 -1.16 -1.84 -11.94
C CYS A 256 -0.72 -3.26 -12.33
N GLY A 257 0.18 -3.39 -13.31
CA GLY A 257 0.74 -4.68 -13.71
C GLY A 257 1.58 -5.31 -12.60
N LEU A 258 2.47 -4.53 -11.97
CA LEU A 258 3.34 -4.97 -10.88
C LEU A 258 2.56 -5.31 -9.60
N ALA A 259 1.49 -4.57 -9.29
CA ALA A 259 0.61 -4.86 -8.16
C ALA A 259 0.04 -6.30 -8.19
N ARG A 260 -0.21 -6.85 -9.38
CA ARG A 260 -0.66 -8.24 -9.56
C ARG A 260 0.39 -9.23 -9.12
N ILE A 261 1.67 -8.95 -9.39
CA ILE A 261 2.78 -9.80 -8.96
C ILE A 261 2.89 -9.79 -7.44
N VAL A 262 2.86 -8.61 -6.80
CA VAL A 262 2.90 -8.51 -5.33
C VAL A 262 1.75 -9.32 -4.70
N ARG A 263 0.53 -9.21 -5.19
CA ARG A 263 -0.61 -10.00 -4.69
C ARG A 263 -0.46 -11.50 -4.88
N SER A 264 0.17 -11.92 -5.97
CA SER A 264 0.35 -13.35 -6.25
C SER A 264 1.28 -14.04 -5.24
N MET A 265 2.15 -13.28 -4.55
CA MET A 265 3.09 -13.81 -3.57
C MET A 265 2.44 -14.28 -2.26
N ILE A 266 1.16 -13.93 -2.04
CA ILE A 266 0.45 -14.35 -0.82
C ILE A 266 0.22 -15.87 -0.78
N ILE A 267 -0.07 -16.49 -1.90
CA ILE A 267 -0.34 -17.94 -1.98
C ILE A 267 0.91 -18.75 -1.57
N PRO A 268 2.08 -18.58 -2.23
CA PRO A 268 3.28 -19.30 -1.80
C PRO A 268 3.71 -18.95 -0.37
N SER A 269 3.36 -17.76 0.16
CA SER A 269 3.65 -17.42 1.55
C SER A 269 2.82 -18.28 2.54
N TYR A 270 1.58 -18.60 2.22
CA TYR A 270 0.78 -19.54 3.01
C TYR A 270 1.35 -20.95 2.95
N GLU A 271 1.74 -21.43 1.77
CA GLU A 271 2.34 -22.77 1.58
C GLU A 271 3.68 -22.90 2.32
N ASN A 272 4.47 -21.83 2.40
CA ASN A 272 5.75 -21.80 3.12
C ASN A 272 5.60 -21.96 4.65
N ALA A 273 4.41 -21.77 5.21
CA ALA A 273 4.16 -21.99 6.63
C ALA A 273 3.93 -23.47 6.99
N LEU A 274 3.66 -24.31 5.99
CA LEU A 274 3.38 -25.74 6.18
C LEU A 274 4.69 -26.53 6.19
N LEU A 275 5.42 -26.47 7.30
CA LEU A 275 6.69 -27.15 7.49
C LEU A 275 6.50 -28.45 8.28
N TRP A 276 7.31 -29.44 7.97
CA TRP A 276 7.33 -30.69 8.72
C TRP A 276 8.11 -30.55 10.01
N HIS A 277 7.51 -31.00 11.11
CA HIS A 277 8.11 -31.02 12.45
C HIS A 277 8.70 -29.64 12.82
N GLU A 278 9.94 -29.57 13.30
CA GLU A 278 10.61 -28.36 13.67
C GLU A 278 11.15 -27.56 12.47
N ARG A 279 11.29 -28.18 11.29
CA ARG A 279 11.57 -27.59 9.97
C ARG A 279 11.83 -28.66 8.90
N ASP A 280 11.46 -28.38 7.66
CA ASP A 280 12.05 -28.92 6.44
C ASP A 280 12.55 -27.79 5.52
N LEU A 281 12.95 -28.10 4.26
CA LEU A 281 13.48 -27.10 3.32
C LEU A 281 12.48 -26.65 2.26
N ALA A 282 11.22 -27.07 2.33
CA ALA A 282 10.25 -26.78 1.26
C ALA A 282 9.98 -25.28 1.07
N ASN A 283 10.09 -24.49 2.15
CA ASN A 283 9.93 -23.05 2.13
C ASN A 283 11.12 -22.29 1.53
N SER A 284 12.34 -22.81 1.67
CA SER A 284 13.59 -22.05 1.53
C SER A 284 13.76 -21.37 0.17
N SER A 285 13.56 -22.10 -0.92
CA SER A 285 13.68 -21.54 -2.27
C SER A 285 12.56 -20.55 -2.60
N SER A 286 11.34 -20.83 -2.13
CA SER A 286 10.17 -20.00 -2.35
C SER A 286 10.25 -18.67 -1.59
N GLU A 287 10.70 -18.67 -0.33
CA GLU A 287 10.83 -17.45 0.51
C GLU A 287 11.77 -16.41 -0.11
N ARG A 288 12.82 -16.86 -0.82
CA ARG A 288 13.74 -15.96 -1.55
C ARG A 288 13.02 -15.08 -2.59
N PHE A 289 11.91 -15.58 -3.16
CA PHE A 289 11.08 -14.81 -4.10
C PHE A 289 9.97 -14.04 -3.37
N THR A 290 9.23 -14.71 -2.48
CA THR A 290 8.05 -14.11 -1.86
C THR A 290 8.38 -12.87 -1.02
N LEU A 291 9.49 -12.87 -0.28
CA LEU A 291 9.88 -11.75 0.57
C LEU A 291 10.57 -10.65 -0.25
N SER A 292 11.70 -10.97 -0.90
CA SER A 292 12.53 -9.96 -1.56
C SER A 292 11.78 -9.24 -2.70
N HIS A 293 11.10 -10.00 -3.58
CA HIS A 293 10.38 -9.39 -4.69
C HIS A 293 9.18 -8.56 -4.22
N SER A 294 8.43 -9.04 -3.19
CA SER A 294 7.31 -8.26 -2.66
C SER A 294 7.75 -6.93 -2.07
N MET A 295 8.85 -6.90 -1.30
CA MET A 295 9.38 -5.67 -0.69
C MET A 295 9.83 -4.67 -1.76
N ILE A 296 10.62 -5.12 -2.75
CA ILE A 296 11.16 -4.27 -3.81
C ILE A 296 10.04 -3.73 -4.71
N LEU A 297 9.14 -4.61 -5.15
CA LEU A 297 8.06 -4.22 -6.05
C LEU A 297 7.04 -3.32 -5.37
N LEU A 298 6.77 -3.52 -4.07
CA LEU A 298 5.85 -2.65 -3.34
C LEU A 298 6.39 -1.22 -3.25
N ASP A 299 7.66 -1.03 -2.91
CA ASP A 299 8.27 0.29 -2.84
C ASP A 299 8.24 1.01 -4.20
N ASP A 300 8.55 0.29 -5.28
CA ASP A 300 8.47 0.81 -6.65
C ASP A 300 7.06 1.28 -7.01
N ILE A 301 6.01 0.49 -6.70
CA ILE A 301 4.64 0.88 -7.05
C ILE A 301 4.08 1.99 -6.16
N ILE A 302 4.47 2.07 -4.87
CA ILE A 302 4.12 3.21 -4.00
C ILE A 302 4.72 4.49 -4.56
N THR A 303 6.03 4.46 -4.88
CA THR A 303 6.75 5.60 -5.46
C THR A 303 6.14 6.04 -6.80
N LYS A 304 5.75 5.10 -7.66
CA LYS A 304 5.05 5.41 -8.92
C LYS A 304 3.69 6.04 -8.69
N CYS A 305 2.93 5.51 -7.72
CA CYS A 305 1.62 6.06 -7.36
C CYS A 305 1.76 7.50 -6.84
N ASP A 306 2.68 7.74 -5.92
CA ASP A 306 2.96 9.07 -5.38
C ASP A 306 3.38 10.06 -6.49
N ARG A 307 4.25 9.63 -7.41
CA ARG A 307 4.67 10.44 -8.56
C ARG A 307 3.52 10.75 -9.52
N VAL A 308 2.62 9.78 -9.78
CA VAL A 308 1.43 10.01 -10.63
C VAL A 308 0.49 10.99 -9.96
N MET A 309 0.22 10.79 -8.67
CA MET A 309 -0.72 11.63 -7.93
C MET A 309 -0.18 13.04 -7.70
N SER A 310 1.09 13.21 -7.30
CA SER A 310 1.68 14.54 -7.06
C SER A 310 1.69 15.43 -8.31
N ARG A 311 1.67 14.84 -9.49
CA ARG A 311 1.71 15.53 -10.79
C ARG A 311 0.40 15.40 -11.57
N LEU A 312 -0.68 14.91 -10.94
CA LEU A 312 -1.95 14.67 -11.60
C LEU A 312 -2.53 15.97 -12.16
N VAL A 313 -2.85 15.96 -13.44
CA VAL A 313 -3.58 17.03 -14.11
C VAL A 313 -5.07 16.83 -13.88
N VAL A 314 -5.75 17.79 -13.30
CA VAL A 314 -7.20 17.78 -13.04
C VAL A 314 -7.87 18.80 -13.96
N ASP A 315 -8.78 18.34 -14.83
CA ASP A 315 -9.52 19.19 -15.76
C ASP A 315 -10.91 19.50 -15.18
N ARG A 316 -10.98 20.58 -14.40
CA ARG A 316 -12.21 21.04 -13.73
C ARG A 316 -13.28 21.46 -14.73
N GLU A 317 -12.89 22.05 -15.86
CA GLU A 317 -13.83 22.46 -16.91
C GLU A 317 -14.47 21.22 -17.57
N ARG A 318 -13.67 20.20 -17.81
CA ARG A 318 -14.17 18.94 -18.37
C ARG A 318 -15.11 18.22 -17.40
N MET A 319 -14.80 18.22 -16.10
CA MET A 319 -15.70 17.69 -15.06
C MET A 319 -17.07 18.37 -15.13
N MET A 320 -17.10 19.72 -15.22
CA MET A 320 -18.35 20.45 -15.34
C MET A 320 -19.07 20.18 -16.66
N LYS A 321 -18.37 20.15 -17.80
CA LYS A 321 -18.96 19.80 -19.11
C LYS A 321 -19.56 18.38 -19.10
N ASN A 322 -18.95 17.46 -18.39
CA ASN A 322 -19.50 16.11 -18.25
C ASN A 322 -20.81 16.11 -17.45
N ILE A 323 -20.94 16.95 -16.43
CA ILE A 323 -22.22 17.17 -15.70
C ILE A 323 -23.27 17.78 -16.63
N GLU A 324 -22.91 18.84 -17.35
CA GLU A 324 -23.81 19.53 -18.30
C GLU A 324 -24.34 18.58 -19.38
N SER A 325 -23.48 17.67 -19.86
CA SER A 325 -23.85 16.66 -20.88
C SER A 325 -24.92 15.67 -20.42
N GLN A 326 -25.20 15.60 -19.13
CA GLN A 326 -26.29 14.78 -18.58
C GLN A 326 -27.64 15.47 -18.63
N ASN A 327 -27.75 16.65 -19.24
CA ASN A 327 -28.99 17.40 -19.42
C ASN A 327 -29.82 17.52 -18.13
N GLY A 328 -29.18 17.78 -16.98
CA GLY A 328 -29.84 17.97 -15.71
C GLY A 328 -30.31 16.70 -15.01
N LEU A 329 -30.22 15.52 -15.64
CA LEU A 329 -30.72 14.25 -15.09
C LEU A 329 -30.04 13.86 -13.76
N VAL A 330 -28.80 14.27 -13.55
CA VAL A 330 -28.04 14.02 -12.30
C VAL A 330 -28.61 14.76 -11.09
N MET A 331 -29.54 15.73 -11.31
CA MET A 331 -30.22 16.50 -10.27
C MET A 331 -31.62 15.97 -9.93
N ALA A 332 -32.09 14.91 -10.58
CA ALA A 332 -33.45 14.39 -10.38
C ALA A 332 -33.75 14.02 -8.92
N GLU A 333 -32.76 13.43 -8.20
CA GLU A 333 -32.91 13.14 -6.77
C GLU A 333 -33.11 14.41 -5.93
N LYS A 334 -32.36 15.47 -6.21
CA LYS A 334 -32.47 16.75 -5.49
C LYS A 334 -33.87 17.35 -5.66
N ILE A 335 -34.40 17.34 -6.88
CA ILE A 335 -35.75 17.88 -7.16
C ILE A 335 -36.81 17.04 -6.47
N MET A 336 -36.70 15.69 -6.55
CA MET A 336 -37.61 14.78 -5.84
C MET A 336 -37.66 15.07 -4.35
N LEU A 337 -36.51 15.22 -3.70
CA LEU A 337 -36.43 15.54 -2.27
C LEU A 337 -37.03 16.89 -1.93
N ALA A 338 -36.78 17.92 -2.76
CA ALA A 338 -37.33 19.22 -2.58
C ALA A 338 -38.88 19.27 -2.67
N LEU A 339 -39.46 18.46 -3.60
CA LEU A 339 -40.92 18.30 -3.67
C LEU A 339 -41.48 17.62 -2.43
N VAL A 340 -40.79 16.62 -1.87
CA VAL A 340 -41.17 15.96 -0.62
C VAL A 340 -41.09 16.95 0.56
N ASP A 341 -40.04 17.71 0.65
CA ASP A 341 -39.84 18.73 1.71
C ASP A 341 -40.93 19.84 1.67
N SER A 342 -41.48 20.09 0.46
CA SER A 342 -42.60 21.03 0.25
C SER A 342 -43.98 20.41 0.55
N GLY A 343 -44.00 19.14 0.98
CA GLY A 343 -45.23 18.44 1.41
C GLY A 343 -45.87 17.52 0.38
N MET A 344 -45.24 17.30 -0.79
CA MET A 344 -45.71 16.31 -1.77
C MET A 344 -45.43 14.87 -1.23
N PRO A 345 -46.40 13.95 -1.31
CA PRO A 345 -46.14 12.54 -0.96
C PRO A 345 -44.97 11.96 -1.75
N ARG A 346 -44.10 11.19 -1.10
CA ARG A 346 -42.88 10.65 -1.71
C ARG A 346 -43.13 9.87 -2.99
N ASP A 347 -44.18 9.04 -3.01
CA ASP A 347 -44.53 8.24 -4.20
C ASP A 347 -44.98 9.10 -5.37
N GLU A 348 -45.66 10.20 -5.09
CA GLU A 348 -46.09 11.20 -6.06
C GLU A 348 -44.88 11.97 -6.60
N ALA A 349 -44.00 12.46 -5.74
CA ALA A 349 -42.77 13.15 -6.13
C ALA A 349 -41.87 12.25 -7.00
N HIS A 350 -41.75 10.99 -6.64
CA HIS A 350 -41.01 9.99 -7.42
C HIS A 350 -41.62 9.82 -8.81
N GLU A 351 -42.97 9.69 -8.94
CA GLU A 351 -43.64 9.50 -10.22
C GLU A 351 -43.54 10.77 -11.09
N VAL A 352 -43.63 11.96 -10.50
CA VAL A 352 -43.41 13.25 -11.19
C VAL A 352 -42.02 13.25 -11.82
N LEU A 353 -40.98 12.99 -11.04
CA LEU A 353 -39.61 13.00 -11.56
C LEU A 353 -39.31 11.83 -12.52
N ARG A 354 -39.89 10.65 -12.30
CA ARG A 354 -39.77 9.54 -13.22
C ARG A 354 -40.34 9.90 -14.60
N SER A 355 -41.55 10.46 -14.64
CA SER A 355 -42.19 10.89 -15.88
C SER A 355 -41.44 12.02 -16.60
N SER A 356 -40.98 13.03 -15.84
CA SER A 356 -40.18 14.13 -16.36
C SER A 356 -38.81 13.65 -16.90
N SER A 357 -38.15 12.77 -16.19
CA SER A 357 -36.87 12.20 -16.63
C SER A 357 -37.00 11.34 -17.89
N MET A 358 -38.05 10.53 -17.98
CA MET A 358 -38.34 9.76 -19.21
C MET A 358 -38.60 10.67 -20.40
N ARG A 359 -39.40 11.73 -20.22
CA ARG A 359 -39.65 12.73 -21.24
C ARG A 359 -38.38 13.45 -21.68
N ALA A 360 -37.52 13.83 -20.71
CA ALA A 360 -36.20 14.45 -21.00
C ALA A 360 -35.33 13.51 -21.87
N LEU A 361 -35.27 12.22 -21.53
CA LEU A 361 -34.51 11.22 -22.29
C LEU A 361 -35.08 11.01 -23.72
N GLU A 362 -36.39 10.92 -23.86
CA GLU A 362 -37.04 10.69 -25.14
C GLU A 362 -36.93 11.90 -26.10
N THR A 363 -37.00 13.11 -25.56
CA THR A 363 -36.98 14.35 -26.34
C THR A 363 -35.59 14.94 -26.52
N GLY A 364 -34.62 14.54 -25.68
CA GLY A 364 -33.28 15.15 -25.59
C GLY A 364 -33.30 16.55 -24.91
N MET A 365 -34.43 16.97 -24.32
CA MET A 365 -34.53 18.24 -23.58
C MET A 365 -33.79 18.17 -22.26
N ASN A 366 -33.39 19.36 -21.75
CA ASN A 366 -32.87 19.44 -20.39
C ASN A 366 -33.99 19.12 -19.38
N LEU A 367 -33.68 18.34 -18.32
CA LEU A 367 -34.68 18.00 -17.30
C LEU A 367 -35.25 19.26 -16.63
N LYS A 368 -34.45 20.33 -16.47
CA LYS A 368 -34.93 21.60 -15.93
C LYS A 368 -36.06 22.18 -16.79
N ASP A 369 -35.89 22.19 -18.12
CA ASP A 369 -36.88 22.69 -19.04
C ASP A 369 -38.16 21.84 -19.00
N VAL A 370 -38.03 20.54 -18.92
CA VAL A 370 -39.17 19.64 -18.74
C VAL A 370 -39.89 19.86 -17.42
N CYS A 371 -39.15 20.09 -16.33
CA CYS A 371 -39.71 20.39 -15.01
C CYS A 371 -40.44 21.74 -15.00
N SER A 372 -39.95 22.77 -15.71
CA SER A 372 -40.58 24.08 -15.82
C SER A 372 -41.92 24.07 -16.62
N GLU A 373 -42.18 22.99 -17.37
CA GLU A 373 -43.47 22.79 -18.08
C GLU A 373 -44.47 21.96 -17.27
N ASP A 374 -44.08 21.35 -16.15
CA ASP A 374 -44.95 20.50 -15.32
C ASP A 374 -45.64 21.36 -14.23
N THR A 375 -46.95 21.46 -14.33
CA THR A 375 -47.75 22.29 -13.38
C THR A 375 -47.61 21.83 -11.94
N ARG A 376 -47.43 20.54 -11.68
CA ARG A 376 -47.22 19.98 -10.33
C ARG A 376 -45.94 20.47 -9.68
N ILE A 377 -44.91 20.81 -10.48
CA ILE A 377 -43.64 21.36 -10.04
C ILE A 377 -43.76 22.90 -9.91
N ASN A 378 -44.38 23.55 -10.88
CA ASN A 378 -44.56 24.99 -10.90
C ASN A 378 -45.54 25.52 -9.83
N ASP A 379 -46.44 24.65 -9.34
CA ASP A 379 -47.31 24.98 -8.19
C ASP A 379 -46.51 25.03 -6.85
N VAL A 380 -45.29 24.46 -6.83
CA VAL A 380 -44.43 24.35 -5.65
C VAL A 380 -43.23 25.31 -5.70
N PHE A 381 -42.57 25.43 -6.87
CA PHE A 381 -41.37 26.23 -7.05
C PHE A 381 -41.53 27.29 -8.13
N ASP A 382 -41.06 28.50 -7.86
CA ASP A 382 -40.88 29.49 -8.91
C ASP A 382 -39.67 29.22 -9.80
N GLU A 383 -39.47 30.05 -10.85
CA GLU A 383 -38.41 29.84 -11.84
C GLU A 383 -37.02 29.98 -11.22
N ASP A 384 -36.82 30.89 -10.29
CA ASP A 384 -35.54 31.14 -9.61
C ASP A 384 -35.22 29.99 -8.65
N GLU A 385 -36.18 29.56 -7.84
CA GLU A 385 -36.05 28.39 -6.95
C GLU A 385 -35.72 27.10 -7.75
N LEU A 386 -36.39 26.89 -8.87
CA LEU A 386 -36.12 25.76 -9.73
C LEU A 386 -34.70 25.82 -10.32
N CYS A 387 -34.25 27.01 -10.76
CA CYS A 387 -32.87 27.21 -11.23
C CYS A 387 -31.84 26.85 -10.16
N ASP A 388 -32.04 27.30 -8.93
CA ASP A 388 -31.13 27.01 -7.81
C ASP A 388 -31.07 25.50 -7.45
N LEU A 389 -32.21 24.80 -7.54
CA LEU A 389 -32.28 23.34 -7.34
C LEU A 389 -31.46 22.57 -8.38
N PHE A 390 -31.32 23.10 -9.60
CA PHE A 390 -30.53 22.48 -10.66
C PHE A 390 -29.04 22.82 -10.62
N LEU A 391 -28.57 23.67 -9.68
CA LEU A 391 -27.16 23.92 -9.49
C LEU A 391 -26.48 22.67 -8.87
N PRO A 392 -25.45 22.08 -9.49
CA PRO A 392 -24.76 20.90 -8.95
C PRO A 392 -24.20 21.15 -7.54
N SER A 393 -23.79 22.38 -7.21
CA SER A 393 -23.31 22.79 -5.89
C SER A 393 -24.37 22.69 -4.79
N SER A 394 -25.66 22.71 -5.13
CA SER A 394 -26.76 22.58 -4.16
C SER A 394 -26.97 21.16 -3.63
N HIS A 395 -26.29 20.16 -4.20
CA HIS A 395 -26.48 18.73 -3.88
C HIS A 395 -25.17 17.99 -3.60
N LEU A 396 -24.28 18.59 -2.84
CA LEU A 396 -22.99 18.01 -2.42
C LEU A 396 -23.00 17.48 -0.98
N GLY A 397 -24.09 17.69 -0.24
CA GLY A 397 -24.21 17.29 1.16
C GLY A 397 -23.06 17.82 2.01
N VAL A 398 -22.48 16.94 2.82
CA VAL A 398 -21.35 17.26 3.73
C VAL A 398 -19.98 16.86 3.14
N SER A 399 -19.84 16.85 1.83
CA SER A 399 -18.60 16.43 1.14
C SER A 399 -17.37 17.18 1.65
N GLY A 400 -17.46 18.49 1.83
CA GLY A 400 -16.36 19.33 2.33
C GLY A 400 -15.93 18.95 3.75
N GLU A 401 -16.89 18.71 4.64
CA GLU A 401 -16.60 18.31 6.03
C GLU A 401 -15.93 16.93 6.08
N ILE A 402 -16.34 16.00 5.21
CA ILE A 402 -15.71 14.68 5.10
C ILE A 402 -14.25 14.82 4.65
N VAL A 403 -13.98 15.68 3.67
CA VAL A 403 -12.60 15.95 3.20
C VAL A 403 -11.76 16.51 4.35
N ASP A 404 -12.23 17.55 5.02
CA ASP A 404 -11.52 18.23 6.10
C ASP A 404 -11.20 17.25 7.25
N ASN A 405 -12.16 16.41 7.63
CA ASN A 405 -11.98 15.38 8.66
C ASN A 405 -10.98 14.31 8.25
N ALA A 406 -11.09 13.77 7.05
CA ALA A 406 -10.20 12.72 6.56
C ALA A 406 -8.74 13.20 6.52
N VAL A 407 -8.51 14.40 5.99
CA VAL A 407 -7.17 15.01 5.92
C VAL A 407 -6.61 15.29 7.32
N SER A 408 -7.41 15.88 8.21
CA SER A 408 -6.98 16.18 9.58
C SER A 408 -6.55 14.93 10.34
N ILE A 409 -7.33 13.85 10.25
CA ILE A 409 -7.01 12.57 10.91
C ILE A 409 -5.76 11.94 10.30
N ALA A 410 -5.64 11.96 8.97
CA ALA A 410 -4.50 11.35 8.29
C ALA A 410 -3.18 12.08 8.57
N ARG A 411 -3.18 13.41 8.59
CA ARG A 411 -1.99 14.21 8.94
C ARG A 411 -1.53 13.95 10.38
N ARG A 412 -2.45 13.77 11.33
CA ARG A 412 -2.12 13.37 12.70
C ARG A 412 -1.49 11.98 12.73
N ALA A 413 -2.09 11.00 12.05
CA ALA A 413 -1.54 9.64 12.00
C ALA A 413 -0.13 9.60 11.40
N VAL A 414 0.16 10.45 10.39
CA VAL A 414 1.51 10.60 9.83
C VAL A 414 2.50 11.21 10.83
N ALA A 415 2.06 12.15 11.65
CA ALA A 415 2.92 12.79 12.65
C ALA A 415 3.25 11.85 13.82
N ASP A 416 2.31 11.01 14.23
CA ASP A 416 2.41 10.13 15.40
C ASP A 416 3.11 8.79 15.10
N SER A 417 3.33 8.44 13.84
CA SER A 417 3.95 7.18 13.37
C SER A 417 5.44 7.39 12.93
#